data_13771fa526aeec10e6a5e243379303d9
#
_entry.id   13771fa526aeec10e6a5e243379303d9
#
_cell.length_a   1.000
_cell.length_b   1.000
_cell.length_c   1.000
_cell.angle_alpha   90.00
_cell.angle_beta   90.00
_cell.angle_gamma   90.00
#
_symmetry.space_group_name_H-M   'P 1'
#
loop_
_entity.id
_entity.type
_entity.pdbx_description
1 polymer ?
#
loop_
_entity_poly.entity_id
_entity_poly.type
_entity_poly.pdbx_seq_one_letter_code
_entity_poly.pdbx_strand_id
1 'polypeptide(L)'
;MVIDGLSWILMPYICGRWLSPEPSSLYILGRFQAKLHQIPVKEDIPQSYAYGYDFWDDLIENSLANGVVSPFIKMLKKESAEHKKNIPENLPKGIIHGDLKLENIIVSKEKILAILDLEDMCFDWLSLDIAMTFAHCGWKNGQPVKRLWESLLEGYQSIRLLEVAEKKALPYLHKYSILALAAWRYRQYVLKKSGTNLKKRYLEMADRLNKDLIKWHKSGS
;
A
#
# COMPACT_ATOMS: atom_id res chain seq x y z
N MET A 1 -26.47 -5.15 10.28
CA MET A 1 -27.22 -5.56 11.48
C MET A 1 -26.47 -5.04 12.68
N VAL A 2 -27.17 -4.51 13.68
CA VAL A 2 -26.56 -4.02 14.93
C VAL A 2 -27.03 -4.96 16.05
N ILE A 3 -26.08 -5.55 16.81
CA ILE A 3 -26.34 -6.40 17.97
C ILE A 3 -25.49 -5.87 19.12
N ASP A 4 -26.10 -5.58 20.26
CA ASP A 4 -25.43 -5.02 21.46
C ASP A 4 -24.60 -3.74 21.18
N GLY A 5 -25.11 -2.87 20.30
CA GLY A 5 -24.43 -1.63 19.91
C GLY A 5 -23.27 -1.80 18.92
N LEU A 6 -22.99 -3.03 18.48
CA LEU A 6 -21.94 -3.34 17.52
C LEU A 6 -22.53 -3.60 16.13
N SER A 7 -21.86 -3.10 15.08
CA SER A 7 -22.22 -3.40 13.69
C SER A 7 -21.70 -4.78 13.29
N TRP A 8 -22.60 -5.62 12.80
CA TRP A 8 -22.28 -6.97 12.32
C TRP A 8 -22.51 -7.08 10.82
N ILE A 9 -21.56 -7.70 10.12
CA ILE A 9 -21.65 -8.03 8.70
C ILE A 9 -21.62 -9.54 8.57
N LEU A 10 -22.60 -10.10 7.89
CA LEU A 10 -22.62 -11.52 7.50
C LEU A 10 -22.10 -11.62 6.08
N MET A 11 -21.02 -12.38 5.89
CA MET A 11 -20.41 -12.61 4.59
C MET A 11 -20.42 -14.11 4.25
N PRO A 12 -20.49 -14.50 2.95
CA PRO A 12 -20.35 -15.88 2.54
C PRO A 12 -18.97 -16.43 2.96
N TYR A 13 -18.94 -17.65 3.48
CA TYR A 13 -17.68 -18.36 3.67
C TYR A 13 -17.17 -18.89 2.33
N ILE A 14 -15.94 -18.50 1.95
CA ILE A 14 -15.31 -18.94 0.70
C ILE A 14 -14.17 -19.90 1.05
N CYS A 15 -14.33 -21.16 0.65
CA CYS A 15 -13.32 -22.20 0.86
C CYS A 15 -12.16 -22.01 -0.12
N GLY A 16 -10.95 -21.82 0.39
CA GLY A 16 -9.75 -21.61 -0.40
C GLY A 16 -8.50 -21.50 0.48
N ARG A 17 -7.39 -21.13 -0.11
CA ARG A 17 -6.13 -20.83 0.60
C ARG A 17 -5.67 -19.42 0.29
N TRP A 18 -4.85 -18.86 1.15
CA TRP A 18 -4.13 -17.60 0.89
C TRP A 18 -3.00 -17.82 -0.10
N LEU A 19 -2.62 -16.76 -0.80
CA LEU A 19 -1.41 -16.77 -1.61
C LEU A 19 -0.16 -16.76 -0.72
N SER A 20 0.91 -17.39 -1.18
CA SER A 20 2.24 -17.30 -0.58
C SER A 20 3.09 -16.24 -1.30
N PRO A 21 4.11 -15.64 -0.63
CA PRO A 21 4.97 -14.62 -1.24
C PRO A 21 5.98 -15.23 -2.23
N GLU A 22 5.48 -15.68 -3.37
CA GLU A 22 6.23 -16.33 -4.44
C GLU A 22 6.03 -15.58 -5.77
N PRO A 23 6.96 -15.69 -6.73
CA PRO A 23 6.87 -15.02 -8.03
C PRO A 23 5.56 -15.31 -8.77
N SER A 24 5.09 -16.56 -8.80
CA SER A 24 3.82 -16.95 -9.42
C SER A 24 2.62 -16.27 -8.79
N SER A 25 2.60 -16.15 -7.46
CA SER A 25 1.54 -15.45 -6.73
C SER A 25 1.52 -13.96 -7.04
N LEU A 26 2.70 -13.32 -7.08
CA LEU A 26 2.80 -11.88 -7.41
C LEU A 26 2.40 -11.63 -8.87
N TYR A 27 2.70 -12.54 -9.78
CA TYR A 27 2.24 -12.46 -11.17
C TYR A 27 0.70 -12.53 -11.27
N ILE A 28 0.07 -13.50 -10.57
CA ILE A 28 -1.40 -13.62 -10.51
C ILE A 28 -2.01 -12.35 -9.92
N LEU A 29 -1.40 -11.83 -8.85
CA LEU A 29 -1.84 -10.62 -8.17
C LEU A 29 -1.77 -9.39 -9.07
N GLY A 30 -0.66 -9.22 -9.79
CA GLY A 30 -0.51 -8.13 -10.76
C GLY A 30 -1.56 -8.18 -11.87
N ARG A 31 -1.84 -9.37 -12.42
CA ARG A 31 -2.92 -9.54 -13.41
C ARG A 31 -4.29 -9.16 -12.86
N PHE A 32 -4.57 -9.58 -11.63
CA PHE A 32 -5.84 -9.22 -10.98
C PHE A 32 -5.94 -7.71 -10.78
N GLN A 33 -4.91 -7.08 -10.24
CA GLN A 33 -4.87 -5.65 -9.96
C GLN A 33 -5.07 -4.82 -11.24
N ALA A 34 -4.45 -5.24 -12.34
CA ALA A 34 -4.67 -4.58 -13.63
C ALA A 34 -6.11 -4.69 -14.13
N LYS A 35 -6.82 -5.79 -13.83
CA LYS A 35 -8.27 -5.92 -14.13
C LYS A 35 -9.13 -5.07 -13.21
N LEU A 36 -8.80 -5.00 -11.92
CA LEU A 36 -9.46 -4.11 -10.96
C LEU A 36 -9.39 -2.65 -11.43
N HIS A 37 -8.23 -2.23 -11.90
CA HIS A 37 -7.98 -0.88 -12.39
C HIS A 37 -8.72 -0.52 -13.71
N GLN A 38 -9.31 -1.51 -14.39
CA GLN A 38 -10.14 -1.28 -15.59
C GLN A 38 -11.64 -1.14 -15.26
N ILE A 39 -12.02 -1.33 -13.98
CA ILE A 39 -13.42 -1.18 -13.57
C ILE A 39 -13.80 0.31 -13.66
N PRO A 40 -14.89 0.65 -14.34
CA PRO A 40 -15.37 2.03 -14.43
C PRO A 40 -15.71 2.59 -13.04
N VAL A 41 -15.27 3.81 -12.78
CA VAL A 41 -15.53 4.51 -11.53
C VAL A 41 -17.01 4.87 -11.43
N LYS A 42 -17.61 4.66 -10.24
CA LYS A 42 -18.91 5.19 -9.85
C LYS A 42 -18.72 6.33 -8.84
N GLU A 43 -19.69 7.23 -8.75
CA GLU A 43 -19.57 8.50 -8.01
C GLU A 43 -19.40 8.35 -6.50
N ASP A 44 -19.74 7.20 -5.90
CA ASP A 44 -19.86 7.02 -4.46
C ASP A 44 -18.61 6.41 -3.77
N ILE A 45 -17.42 6.57 -4.33
CA ILE A 45 -16.19 6.08 -3.69
C ILE A 45 -15.31 7.23 -3.18
N PRO A 46 -14.51 7.04 -2.10
CA PRO A 46 -13.56 8.03 -1.63
C PRO A 46 -12.63 8.49 -2.76
N GLN A 47 -12.35 9.80 -2.84
CA GLN A 47 -11.65 10.42 -3.97
C GLN A 47 -10.13 10.50 -3.77
N SER A 48 -9.61 9.94 -2.69
CA SER A 48 -8.17 9.83 -2.41
C SER A 48 -7.90 8.72 -1.39
N TYR A 49 -6.66 8.23 -1.40
CA TYR A 49 -6.21 7.26 -0.41
C TYR A 49 -6.17 7.86 1.00
N ALA A 50 -6.85 7.19 1.94
CA ALA A 50 -7.11 7.69 3.29
C ALA A 50 -5.85 7.96 4.12
N TYR A 51 -4.75 7.27 3.85
CA TYR A 51 -3.49 7.38 4.62
C TYR A 51 -2.38 8.11 3.84
N GLY A 52 -2.80 8.97 2.90
CA GLY A 52 -1.92 9.79 2.07
C GLY A 52 -1.47 11.09 2.73
N TYR A 53 -1.22 12.10 1.91
CA TYR A 53 -0.66 13.39 2.34
C TYR A 53 -1.49 14.11 3.40
N ASP A 54 -2.81 14.15 3.26
CA ASP A 54 -3.69 14.83 4.23
C ASP A 54 -3.58 14.16 5.60
N PHE A 55 -3.57 12.83 5.64
CA PHE A 55 -3.33 12.06 6.86
C PHE A 55 -1.95 12.34 7.47
N TRP A 56 -0.91 12.51 6.65
CA TRP A 56 0.44 12.82 7.14
C TRP A 56 0.51 14.24 7.70
N ASP A 57 -0.11 15.20 7.04
CA ASP A 57 -0.15 16.59 7.47
C ASP A 57 -0.90 16.69 8.81
N ASP A 58 -2.07 16.06 8.95
CA ASP A 58 -2.81 15.93 10.21
C ASP A 58 -1.99 15.26 11.32
N LEU A 59 -1.28 14.18 11.00
CA LEU A 59 -0.46 13.47 11.97
C LEU A 59 0.71 14.33 12.46
N ILE A 60 1.34 15.07 11.57
CA ILE A 60 2.44 16.00 11.89
C ILE A 60 1.93 17.13 12.77
N GLU A 61 0.84 17.81 12.38
CA GLU A 61 0.27 18.95 13.09
C GLU A 61 -0.19 18.54 14.50
N ASN A 62 -0.96 17.46 14.61
CA ASN A 62 -1.41 16.94 15.89
C ASN A 62 -0.26 16.52 16.82
N SER A 63 0.80 15.93 16.26
CA SER A 63 1.97 15.55 17.05
C SER A 63 2.69 16.79 17.59
N LEU A 64 2.89 17.81 16.76
CA LEU A 64 3.56 19.05 17.15
C LEU A 64 2.73 19.85 18.18
N ALA A 65 1.41 19.96 17.99
CA ALA A 65 0.50 20.63 18.90
C ALA A 65 0.51 19.98 20.31
N ASN A 66 0.71 18.66 20.38
CA ASN A 66 0.83 17.92 21.65
C ASN A 66 2.27 17.80 22.17
N GLY A 67 3.23 18.54 21.62
CA GLY A 67 4.62 18.52 22.04
C GLY A 67 5.37 17.22 21.69
N VAL A 68 4.82 16.36 20.84
CA VAL A 68 5.41 15.09 20.44
C VAL A 68 6.33 15.31 19.24
N VAL A 69 7.61 15.59 19.52
CA VAL A 69 8.63 15.76 18.47
C VAL A 69 9.51 14.52 18.39
N SER A 70 9.10 13.53 17.60
CA SER A 70 9.88 12.31 17.39
C SER A 70 10.74 12.39 16.11
N PRO A 71 11.81 11.56 16.00
CA PRO A 71 12.58 11.45 14.76
C PRO A 71 11.70 11.05 13.55
N PHE A 72 10.68 10.22 13.78
CA PHE A 72 9.76 9.82 12.72
C PHE A 72 8.91 10.99 12.20
N ILE A 73 8.35 11.83 13.08
CA ILE A 73 7.56 13.00 12.67
C ILE A 73 8.42 13.98 11.86
N LYS A 74 9.68 14.21 12.29
CA LYS A 74 10.63 15.05 11.53
C LYS A 74 10.92 14.47 10.15
N MET A 75 11.13 13.15 10.07
CA MET A 75 11.36 12.45 8.81
C MET A 75 10.12 12.53 7.92
N LEU A 76 8.92 12.24 8.44
CA LEU A 76 7.67 12.26 7.70
C LEU A 76 7.43 13.63 7.05
N LYS A 77 7.65 14.71 7.81
CA LYS A 77 7.54 16.09 7.30
C LYS A 77 8.51 16.36 6.14
N LYS A 78 9.77 15.93 6.27
CA LYS A 78 10.78 16.08 5.21
C LYS A 78 10.39 15.28 3.97
N GLU A 79 10.06 14.02 4.16
CA GLU A 79 9.75 13.11 3.06
C GLU A 79 8.45 13.49 2.34
N SER A 80 7.42 13.95 3.04
CA SER A 80 6.19 14.47 2.41
C SER A 80 6.51 15.60 1.43
N ALA A 81 7.34 16.57 1.83
CA ALA A 81 7.73 17.67 0.97
C ALA A 81 8.56 17.24 -0.25
N GLU A 82 9.44 16.25 -0.10
CA GLU A 82 10.23 15.69 -1.20
C GLU A 82 9.36 14.88 -2.18
N HIS A 83 8.39 14.11 -1.67
CA HIS A 83 7.49 13.33 -2.50
C HIS A 83 6.59 14.19 -3.38
N LYS A 84 5.99 15.25 -2.82
CA LYS A 84 5.15 16.21 -3.57
C LYS A 84 5.89 16.83 -4.78
N LYS A 85 7.22 16.89 -4.76
CA LYS A 85 8.05 17.41 -5.88
C LYS A 85 8.33 16.37 -6.97
N ASN A 86 8.34 15.08 -6.61
CA ASN A 86 8.84 14.00 -7.48
C ASN A 86 7.74 13.12 -8.05
N ILE A 87 6.51 13.21 -7.54
CA ILE A 87 5.37 12.45 -8.05
C ILE A 87 4.52 13.39 -8.91
N PRO A 88 4.36 13.10 -10.22
CA PRO A 88 3.52 13.91 -11.11
C PRO A 88 2.05 13.84 -10.67
N GLU A 89 1.35 14.98 -10.71
CA GLU A 89 -0.08 15.04 -10.37
C GLU A 89 -0.97 14.35 -11.40
N ASN A 90 -0.54 14.30 -12.65
CA ASN A 90 -1.29 13.79 -13.80
C ASN A 90 -1.09 12.29 -14.06
N LEU A 91 -0.75 11.50 -13.04
CA LEU A 91 -0.71 10.05 -13.18
C LEU A 91 -2.11 9.47 -13.43
N PRO A 92 -2.22 8.38 -14.21
CA PRO A 92 -3.48 7.68 -14.39
C PRO A 92 -4.14 7.30 -13.07
N LYS A 93 -5.44 7.62 -12.94
CA LYS A 93 -6.27 7.33 -11.78
C LYS A 93 -7.38 6.34 -12.11
N GLY A 94 -7.81 5.61 -11.11
CA GLY A 94 -8.92 4.67 -11.17
C GLY A 94 -9.22 4.10 -9.79
N ILE A 95 -10.05 3.06 -9.76
CA ILE A 95 -10.32 2.33 -8.53
C ILE A 95 -9.06 1.59 -8.10
N ILE A 96 -8.59 1.85 -6.89
CA ILE A 96 -7.51 1.12 -6.24
C ILE A 96 -8.04 0.38 -5.02
N HIS A 97 -7.38 -0.71 -4.63
CA HIS A 97 -7.70 -1.45 -3.41
C HIS A 97 -7.16 -0.74 -2.15
N GLY A 98 -5.97 -0.15 -2.23
CA GLY A 98 -5.32 0.58 -1.15
C GLY A 98 -4.62 -0.28 -0.09
N ASP A 99 -5.04 -1.55 0.13
CA ASP A 99 -4.43 -2.49 1.09
C ASP A 99 -4.37 -3.93 0.53
N LEU A 100 -4.02 -4.08 -0.76
CA LEU A 100 -3.97 -5.40 -1.38
C LEU A 100 -2.74 -6.19 -0.90
N LYS A 101 -2.97 -7.16 -0.03
CA LYS A 101 -1.98 -8.06 0.56
C LYS A 101 -2.39 -9.52 0.38
N LEU A 102 -1.46 -10.44 0.56
CA LEU A 102 -1.70 -11.87 0.27
C LEU A 102 -2.83 -12.47 1.12
N GLU A 103 -3.00 -11.99 2.35
CA GLU A 103 -4.05 -12.42 3.28
C GLU A 103 -5.44 -11.95 2.86
N ASN A 104 -5.53 -10.94 2.00
CA ASN A 104 -6.80 -10.41 1.47
C ASN A 104 -7.25 -11.15 0.20
N ILE A 105 -6.54 -12.23 -0.19
CA ILE A 105 -6.81 -12.94 -1.44
C ILE A 105 -7.00 -14.42 -1.16
N ILE A 106 -8.20 -14.91 -1.49
CA ILE A 106 -8.53 -16.33 -1.41
C ILE A 106 -8.42 -16.94 -2.80
N VAL A 107 -7.66 -18.03 -2.91
CA VAL A 107 -7.44 -18.74 -4.18
C VAL A 107 -7.75 -20.22 -4.07
N SER A 108 -8.10 -20.82 -5.21
CA SER A 108 -8.13 -22.27 -5.41
C SER A 108 -7.58 -22.59 -6.80
N LYS A 109 -6.63 -23.53 -6.89
CA LYS A 109 -5.98 -23.94 -8.15
C LYS A 109 -5.59 -22.73 -9.03
N GLU A 110 -4.87 -21.77 -8.45
CA GLU A 110 -4.38 -20.55 -9.12
C GLU A 110 -5.48 -19.57 -9.60
N LYS A 111 -6.74 -19.83 -9.29
CA LYS A 111 -7.85 -18.89 -9.52
C LYS A 111 -8.11 -18.09 -8.26
N ILE A 112 -8.22 -16.78 -8.40
CA ILE A 112 -8.73 -15.91 -7.33
C ILE A 112 -10.22 -16.18 -7.21
N LEU A 113 -10.65 -16.57 -6.00
CA LEU A 113 -12.04 -16.81 -5.66
C LEU A 113 -12.68 -15.60 -5.00
N ALA A 114 -11.92 -14.88 -4.17
CA ALA A 114 -12.38 -13.67 -3.50
C ALA A 114 -11.24 -12.71 -3.22
N ILE A 115 -11.60 -11.44 -3.17
CA ILE A 115 -10.81 -10.35 -2.63
C ILE A 115 -11.54 -9.83 -1.40
N LEU A 116 -10.81 -9.62 -0.34
CA LEU A 116 -11.31 -9.23 0.97
C LEU A 116 -10.81 -7.83 1.31
N ASP A 117 -11.45 -7.20 2.30
CA ASP A 117 -10.96 -6.00 2.96
C ASP A 117 -10.89 -4.78 2.01
N LEU A 118 -12.04 -4.44 1.44
CA LEU A 118 -12.18 -3.32 0.49
C LEU A 118 -12.41 -1.97 1.19
N GLU A 119 -12.17 -1.87 2.51
CA GLU A 119 -12.47 -0.66 3.29
C GLU A 119 -11.60 0.55 2.92
N ASP A 120 -10.40 0.32 2.39
CA ASP A 120 -9.47 1.35 1.92
C ASP A 120 -9.62 1.66 0.41
N MET A 121 -10.60 1.03 -0.25
CA MET A 121 -10.83 1.22 -1.68
C MET A 121 -11.21 2.67 -1.98
N CYS A 122 -10.54 3.27 -2.98
CA CYS A 122 -10.75 4.66 -3.36
C CYS A 122 -10.41 4.91 -4.83
N PHE A 123 -10.62 6.15 -5.28
CA PHE A 123 -10.18 6.64 -6.57
C PHE A 123 -8.86 7.39 -6.44
N ASP A 124 -7.76 6.74 -6.84
CA ASP A 124 -6.42 7.34 -6.77
C ASP A 124 -5.49 6.82 -7.87
N TRP A 125 -4.20 7.15 -7.80
CA TRP A 125 -3.18 6.72 -8.75
C TRP A 125 -3.08 5.19 -8.83
N LEU A 126 -3.27 4.63 -10.02
CA LEU A 126 -3.19 3.18 -10.26
C LEU A 126 -1.82 2.62 -9.88
N SER A 127 -0.77 3.37 -10.17
CA SER A 127 0.60 2.99 -9.82
C SER A 127 0.90 3.04 -8.31
N LEU A 128 0.12 3.80 -7.51
CA LEU A 128 0.18 3.74 -6.05
C LEU A 128 -0.24 2.36 -5.53
N ASP A 129 -1.33 1.81 -6.07
CA ASP A 129 -1.83 0.51 -5.64
C ASP A 129 -0.81 -0.62 -5.90
N ILE A 130 -0.10 -0.56 -7.04
CA ILE A 130 1.00 -1.49 -7.36
C ILE A 130 2.11 -1.39 -6.32
N ALA A 131 2.52 -0.16 -6.00
CA ALA A 131 3.57 0.10 -5.04
C ALA A 131 3.16 -0.32 -3.61
N MET A 132 1.89 -0.12 -3.23
CA MET A 132 1.32 -0.54 -1.94
C MET A 132 1.32 -2.07 -1.83
N THR A 133 0.84 -2.77 -2.84
CA THR A 133 0.89 -4.24 -2.93
C THR A 133 2.32 -4.75 -2.75
N PHE A 134 3.30 -4.12 -3.40
CA PHE A 134 4.69 -4.52 -3.24
C PHE A 134 5.25 -4.21 -1.85
N ALA A 135 4.86 -3.10 -1.25
CA ALA A 135 5.26 -2.76 0.11
C ALA A 135 4.77 -3.81 1.13
N HIS A 136 3.62 -4.45 0.88
CA HIS A 136 3.12 -5.56 1.70
C HIS A 136 3.79 -6.90 1.39
N CYS A 137 3.88 -7.27 0.12
CA CYS A 137 4.14 -8.64 -0.32
C CYS A 137 5.57 -8.86 -0.86
N GLY A 138 6.27 -7.79 -1.20
CA GLY A 138 7.53 -7.85 -1.94
C GLY A 138 8.80 -7.86 -1.09
N TRP A 139 8.67 -7.96 0.24
CA TRP A 139 9.80 -7.85 1.16
C TRP A 139 10.08 -9.15 1.90
N LYS A 140 11.36 -9.51 2.05
CA LYS A 140 11.83 -10.66 2.82
C LYS A 140 13.02 -10.26 3.69
N ASN A 141 12.95 -10.54 5.00
CA ASN A 141 14.03 -10.22 5.95
C ASN A 141 14.47 -8.73 5.90
N GLY A 142 13.52 -7.81 5.79
CA GLY A 142 13.80 -6.37 5.73
C GLY A 142 14.45 -5.89 4.42
N GLN A 143 14.45 -6.70 3.36
CA GLN A 143 14.97 -6.35 2.04
C GLN A 143 13.88 -6.49 0.97
N PRO A 144 13.78 -5.55 0.00
CA PRO A 144 12.90 -5.70 -1.14
C PRO A 144 13.45 -6.77 -2.09
N VAL A 145 12.58 -7.65 -2.58
CA VAL A 145 12.97 -8.79 -3.42
C VAL A 145 12.70 -8.49 -4.89
N LYS A 146 13.75 -8.37 -5.68
CA LYS A 146 13.67 -7.95 -7.10
C LYS A 146 12.77 -8.86 -7.92
N ARG A 147 12.90 -10.18 -7.80
CA ARG A 147 12.10 -11.16 -8.55
C ARG A 147 10.60 -11.06 -8.24
N LEU A 148 10.22 -10.71 -7.00
CA LEU A 148 8.81 -10.50 -6.66
C LEU A 148 8.26 -9.21 -7.30
N TRP A 149 9.07 -8.14 -7.32
CA TRP A 149 8.73 -6.90 -8.01
C TRP A 149 8.52 -7.11 -9.51
N GLU A 150 9.48 -7.77 -10.16
CA GLU A 150 9.42 -8.09 -11.59
C GLU A 150 8.18 -8.91 -11.92
N SER A 151 7.89 -9.94 -11.14
CA SER A 151 6.72 -10.80 -11.36
C SER A 151 5.40 -10.04 -11.18
N LEU A 152 5.29 -9.15 -10.19
CA LEU A 152 4.13 -8.29 -10.03
C LEU A 152 3.93 -7.41 -11.26
N LEU A 153 4.99 -6.75 -11.74
CA LEU A 153 4.94 -5.89 -12.92
C LEU A 153 4.68 -6.66 -14.22
N GLU A 154 5.30 -7.82 -14.40
CA GLU A 154 5.04 -8.72 -15.54
C GLU A 154 3.56 -9.10 -15.59
N GLY A 155 3.01 -9.52 -14.45
CA GLY A 155 1.59 -9.85 -14.34
C GLY A 155 0.69 -8.66 -14.64
N TYR A 156 0.96 -7.52 -14.06
CA TYR A 156 0.19 -6.29 -14.31
C TYR A 156 0.23 -5.87 -15.78
N GLN A 157 1.44 -5.80 -16.35
CA GLN A 157 1.64 -5.34 -17.73
C GLN A 157 1.18 -6.35 -18.79
N SER A 158 0.88 -7.60 -18.41
CA SER A 158 0.21 -8.56 -19.30
C SER A 158 -1.25 -8.19 -19.62
N ILE A 159 -1.83 -7.24 -18.87
CA ILE A 159 -3.22 -6.75 -19.01
C ILE A 159 -3.27 -5.25 -19.33
N ARG A 160 -2.52 -4.42 -18.60
CA ARG A 160 -2.44 -2.97 -18.75
C ARG A 160 -1.00 -2.51 -18.76
N LEU A 161 -0.56 -1.89 -19.84
CA LEU A 161 0.78 -1.33 -19.92
C LEU A 161 0.90 -0.08 -19.03
N LEU A 162 2.00 0.02 -18.29
CA LEU A 162 2.33 1.22 -17.54
C LEU A 162 2.86 2.31 -18.49
N GLU A 163 2.35 3.50 -18.29
CA GLU A 163 2.86 4.69 -18.97
C GLU A 163 4.28 5.07 -18.51
N VAL A 164 4.97 5.87 -19.30
CA VAL A 164 6.32 6.34 -18.97
C VAL A 164 6.33 7.13 -17.65
N ALA A 165 5.29 7.95 -17.43
CA ALA A 165 5.11 8.73 -16.20
C ALA A 165 4.95 7.82 -14.98
N GLU A 166 4.14 6.77 -15.08
CA GLU A 166 3.94 5.79 -14.02
C GLU A 166 5.25 5.06 -13.66
N LYS A 167 5.97 4.57 -14.69
CA LYS A 167 7.28 3.89 -14.50
C LYS A 167 8.30 4.79 -13.77
N LYS A 168 8.33 6.07 -14.10
CA LYS A 168 9.20 7.06 -13.43
C LYS A 168 8.76 7.34 -11.99
N ALA A 169 7.46 7.30 -11.71
CA ALA A 169 6.90 7.56 -10.39
C ALA A 169 7.03 6.36 -9.43
N LEU A 170 7.04 5.11 -9.93
CA LEU A 170 7.05 3.89 -9.11
C LEU A 170 8.13 3.86 -8.00
N PRO A 171 9.39 4.29 -8.20
CA PRO A 171 10.37 4.33 -7.12
C PRO A 171 9.94 5.23 -5.95
N TYR A 172 9.34 6.37 -6.25
CA TYR A 172 8.83 7.32 -5.26
C TYR A 172 7.55 6.82 -4.60
N LEU A 173 6.64 6.23 -5.40
CA LEU A 173 5.40 5.63 -4.89
C LEU A 173 5.67 4.42 -3.98
N HIS A 174 6.71 3.64 -4.23
CA HIS A 174 7.14 2.57 -3.30
C HIS A 174 7.56 3.15 -1.94
N LYS A 175 8.34 4.24 -1.94
CA LYS A 175 8.70 4.94 -0.70
C LYS A 175 7.47 5.57 -0.04
N TYR A 176 6.57 6.19 -0.82
CA TYR A 176 5.29 6.70 -0.34
C TYR A 176 4.47 5.63 0.38
N SER A 177 4.34 4.45 -0.22
CA SER A 177 3.58 3.33 0.36
C SER A 177 4.15 2.90 1.72
N ILE A 178 5.48 2.82 1.84
CA ILE A 178 6.13 2.50 3.11
C ILE A 178 5.91 3.60 4.14
N LEU A 179 5.96 4.88 3.74
CA LEU A 179 5.66 6.01 4.61
C LEU A 179 4.21 5.98 5.11
N ALA A 180 3.25 5.70 4.22
CA ALA A 180 1.84 5.59 4.56
C ALA A 180 1.60 4.50 5.62
N LEU A 181 2.16 3.31 5.39
CA LEU A 181 2.08 2.18 6.33
C LEU A 181 2.78 2.50 7.66
N ALA A 182 3.95 3.13 7.62
CA ALA A 182 4.66 3.54 8.83
C ALA A 182 3.90 4.62 9.61
N ALA A 183 3.32 5.61 8.93
CA ALA A 183 2.54 6.67 9.54
C ALA A 183 1.26 6.14 10.20
N TRP A 184 0.53 5.24 9.51
CA TRP A 184 -0.62 4.56 10.08
C TRP A 184 -0.26 3.76 11.34
N ARG A 185 0.81 2.93 11.27
CA ARG A 185 1.30 2.13 12.41
C ARG A 185 1.79 3.02 13.56
N TYR A 186 2.45 4.14 13.26
CA TYR A 186 2.88 5.11 14.27
C TYR A 186 1.69 5.69 15.01
N ARG A 187 0.66 6.16 14.29
CA ARG A 187 -0.58 6.65 14.89
C ARG A 187 -1.25 5.59 15.76
N GLN A 188 -1.40 4.35 15.27
CA GLN A 188 -2.12 3.30 15.98
C GLN A 188 -1.34 2.73 17.17
N TYR A 189 -0.04 2.52 17.03
CA TYR A 189 0.74 1.73 17.99
C TYR A 189 1.68 2.57 18.86
N VAL A 190 1.98 3.78 18.46
CA VAL A 190 2.83 4.69 19.24
C VAL A 190 2.00 5.76 19.94
N LEU A 191 1.04 6.38 19.23
CA LEU A 191 0.23 7.47 19.80
C LEU A 191 -1.02 6.96 20.52
N LYS A 192 -1.78 6.03 19.93
CA LYS A 192 -3.06 5.56 20.51
C LYS A 192 -2.93 4.40 21.50
N LYS A 193 -2.02 3.47 21.27
CA LYS A 193 -1.86 2.26 22.08
C LYS A 193 -0.40 2.03 22.45
N SER A 194 -0.07 2.09 23.73
CA SER A 194 1.30 1.95 24.25
C SER A 194 1.75 0.51 24.56
N GLY A 195 1.45 -0.45 23.67
CA GLY A 195 1.94 -1.83 23.84
C GLY A 195 3.35 -2.04 23.24
N THR A 196 4.29 -2.64 23.97
CA THR A 196 5.68 -2.83 23.51
C THR A 196 5.80 -3.69 22.25
N ASN A 197 4.97 -4.74 22.11
CA ASN A 197 4.99 -5.62 20.92
C ASN A 197 4.44 -4.93 19.65
N LEU A 198 3.51 -4.00 19.79
CA LEU A 198 2.94 -3.27 18.67
C LEU A 198 3.89 -2.19 18.14
N LYS A 199 4.72 -1.59 19.01
CA LYS A 199 5.76 -0.64 18.59
C LYS A 199 6.80 -1.28 17.65
N LYS A 200 7.10 -2.57 17.81
CA LYS A 200 8.01 -3.29 16.91
C LYS A 200 7.49 -3.31 15.48
N ARG A 201 6.18 -3.50 15.28
CA ARG A 201 5.56 -3.50 13.92
C ARG A 201 5.69 -2.15 13.21
N TYR A 202 5.68 -1.05 13.96
CA TYR A 202 5.99 0.26 13.41
C TYR A 202 7.46 0.35 12.99
N LEU A 203 8.40 -0.05 13.86
CA LEU A 203 9.84 0.00 13.60
C LEU A 203 10.24 -0.80 12.35
N GLU A 204 9.68 -2.00 12.16
CA GLU A 204 9.90 -2.78 10.93
C GLU A 204 9.62 -1.98 9.67
N MET A 205 8.54 -1.20 9.67
CA MET A 205 8.18 -0.40 8.51
C MET A 205 9.05 0.85 8.37
N ALA A 206 9.35 1.51 9.48
CA ALA A 206 10.26 2.65 9.51
C ALA A 206 11.69 2.29 9.05
N ASP A 207 12.19 1.10 9.43
CA ASP A 207 13.51 0.62 9.03
C ASP A 207 13.64 0.38 7.52
N ARG A 208 12.54 0.08 6.83
CA ARG A 208 12.55 -0.02 5.36
C ARG A 208 12.86 1.32 4.68
N LEU A 209 12.54 2.45 5.33
CA LEU A 209 12.83 3.79 4.82
C LEU A 209 14.34 4.13 4.84
N ASN A 210 15.15 3.38 5.60
CA ASN A 210 16.59 3.51 5.58
C ASN A 210 17.24 2.91 4.32
N LYS A 211 16.47 2.24 3.44
CA LYS A 211 16.94 1.71 2.17
C LYS A 211 16.84 2.77 1.08
N ASP A 212 17.86 2.85 0.23
CA ASP A 212 17.80 3.67 -0.98
C ASP A 212 16.94 2.98 -2.04
N LEU A 213 15.62 3.15 -1.91
CA LEU A 213 14.65 2.52 -2.81
C LEU A 213 14.76 3.07 -4.23
N ILE A 214 15.15 4.32 -4.40
CA ILE A 214 15.33 4.93 -5.72
C ILE A 214 16.48 4.23 -6.46
N LYS A 215 17.61 4.04 -5.78
CA LYS A 215 18.76 3.30 -6.33
C LYS A 215 18.41 1.84 -6.58
N TRP A 216 17.68 1.20 -5.65
CA TRP A 216 17.25 -0.19 -5.79
C TRP A 216 16.40 -0.41 -7.05
N HIS A 217 15.47 0.49 -7.36
CA HIS A 217 14.67 0.41 -8.59
C HIS A 217 15.53 0.54 -9.85
N LYS A 218 16.60 1.35 -9.82
CA LYS A 218 17.51 1.57 -10.96
C LYS A 218 18.51 0.43 -11.18
N SER A 219 18.84 -0.36 -10.16
CA SER A 219 19.88 -1.40 -10.21
C SER A 219 19.47 -2.71 -10.91
N GLY A 220 18.41 -2.70 -11.70
CA GLY A 220 17.88 -3.88 -12.38
C GLY A 220 17.23 -3.59 -13.72
N SER A 221 17.53 -2.45 -14.32
CA SER A 221 17.17 -2.10 -15.71
C SER A 221 18.33 -2.40 -16.63
#